data_13a3d64d3a2f85c3555f9d18c42db34e
#
_entry.id   13a3d64d3a2f85c3555f9d18c42db34e
#
_cell.length_a   1.000
_cell.length_b   1.000
_cell.length_c   1.000
_cell.angle_alpha   90.00
_cell.angle_beta   90.00
_cell.angle_gamma   90.00
#
_symmetry.space_group_name_H-M   'P 1'
#
loop_
_entity.id
_entity.type
_entity.pdbx_description
1 polymer ?
#
loop_
_entity_poly.entity_id
_entity_poly.type
_entity_poly.pdbx_seq_one_letter_code
_entity_poly.pdbx_strand_id
1 'polypeptide(L)'
;QMLTENYPNFRGAASLYGLDYVPGAWMESIQVSKGTSSVKNGYEALAGQINVEFKKPPTADIFSANVFASDAGRYEGNADASWHINDKLSTGLLVHYSNDKMQHDGNDDGFLDTPLREQVNVMNRWYHKLDKYVAQYGVRYLHESRTGGQDTKHHDFTDPYRIHLNTNRAELFTKQADR
;
A
#
# COMPACT_ATOMS: atom_id res chain seq x y z
N GLN A 1 13.06 -5.01 -7.25
CA GLN A 1 12.66 -3.64 -6.90
C GLN A 1 11.16 -3.49 -6.92
N MET A 2 10.62 -2.74 -5.96
CA MET A 2 9.21 -2.37 -5.95
C MET A 2 9.02 -0.89 -6.28
N LEU A 3 8.12 -0.60 -7.21
CA LEU A 3 7.72 0.73 -7.60
C LEU A 3 6.23 0.94 -7.34
N THR A 4 5.86 2.18 -7.07
CA THR A 4 4.48 2.64 -7.09
C THR A 4 4.41 3.87 -7.99
N GLU A 5 3.52 3.86 -8.98
CA GLU A 5 3.42 4.94 -9.97
C GLU A 5 4.74 5.23 -10.72
N ASN A 6 5.57 4.19 -10.94
CA ASN A 6 6.94 4.27 -11.51
C ASN A 6 7.98 4.97 -10.62
N TYR A 7 7.66 5.25 -9.35
CA TYR A 7 8.63 5.73 -8.37
C TYR A 7 9.11 4.59 -7.47
N PRO A 8 10.41 4.53 -7.12
CA PRO A 8 10.88 3.60 -6.12
C PRO A 8 10.07 3.75 -4.83
N ASN A 9 9.51 2.65 -4.37
CA ASN A 9 8.70 2.65 -3.17
C ASN A 9 9.58 2.36 -1.93
N PHE A 10 9.24 1.39 -1.13
CA PHE A 10 10.00 1.06 0.08
C PHE A 10 11.35 0.42 -0.25
N ARG A 11 12.39 0.82 0.48
CA ARG A 11 13.77 0.33 0.36
C ARG A 11 14.30 -0.15 1.70
N GLY A 12 15.37 -0.95 1.69
CA GLY A 12 16.00 -1.48 2.89
C GLY A 12 15.06 -2.38 3.68
N ALA A 13 15.05 -2.27 5.00
CA ALA A 13 14.22 -3.10 5.88
C ALA A 13 12.71 -2.97 5.62
N ALA A 14 12.24 -1.80 5.19
CA ALA A 14 10.84 -1.58 4.85
C ALA A 14 10.40 -2.28 3.56
N SER A 15 11.32 -2.73 2.71
CA SER A 15 10.98 -3.44 1.46
C SER A 15 10.35 -4.82 1.70
N LEU A 16 10.59 -5.43 2.86
CA LEU A 16 10.00 -6.72 3.23
C LEU A 16 8.47 -6.69 3.24
N TYR A 17 7.89 -5.54 3.62
CA TYR A 17 6.46 -5.33 3.69
C TYR A 17 5.92 -4.41 2.59
N GLY A 18 6.72 -4.16 1.56
CA GLY A 18 6.40 -3.18 0.52
C GLY A 18 5.05 -3.38 -0.16
N LEU A 19 4.63 -4.63 -0.41
CA LEU A 19 3.32 -4.94 -0.98
C LEU A 19 2.18 -4.77 0.03
N ASP A 20 2.42 -5.03 1.31
CA ASP A 20 1.40 -4.85 2.36
C ASP A 20 0.97 -3.39 2.51
N TYR A 21 1.86 -2.46 2.12
CA TYR A 21 1.56 -1.02 2.17
C TYR A 21 0.74 -0.52 0.97
N VAL A 22 0.38 -1.40 0.05
CA VAL A 22 -0.38 -1.06 -1.16
C VAL A 22 -1.74 -1.73 -1.10
N PRO A 23 -2.82 -1.00 -0.78
CA PRO A 23 -4.16 -1.56 -0.73
C PRO A 23 -4.58 -2.14 -2.08
N GLY A 24 -5.05 -3.39 -2.09
CA GLY A 24 -5.47 -4.08 -3.32
C GLY A 24 -6.59 -3.35 -4.05
N ALA A 25 -7.54 -2.79 -3.30
CA ALA A 25 -8.68 -2.06 -3.85
C ALA A 25 -8.29 -0.75 -4.59
N TRP A 26 -7.07 -0.21 -4.33
CA TRP A 26 -6.56 0.99 -5.01
C TRP A 26 -5.90 0.70 -6.34
N MET A 27 -5.53 -0.56 -6.59
CA MET A 27 -4.74 -0.96 -7.76
C MET A 27 -5.58 -0.89 -9.04
N GLU A 28 -5.08 -0.17 -10.03
CA GLU A 28 -5.57 -0.20 -11.41
C GLU A 28 -4.81 -1.26 -12.21
N SER A 29 -3.49 -1.35 -12.01
CA SER A 29 -2.66 -2.36 -12.67
C SER A 29 -1.43 -2.75 -11.86
N ILE A 30 -0.94 -3.96 -12.10
CA ILE A 30 0.34 -4.48 -11.60
C ILE A 30 1.16 -4.93 -12.79
N GLN A 31 2.38 -4.41 -12.90
CA GLN A 31 3.34 -4.78 -13.94
C GLN A 31 4.50 -5.53 -13.30
N VAL A 32 4.77 -6.73 -13.77
CA VAL A 32 5.86 -7.58 -13.27
C VAL A 32 6.86 -7.82 -14.38
N SER A 33 8.08 -7.35 -14.20
CA SER A 33 9.23 -7.61 -15.08
C SER A 33 10.16 -8.59 -14.39
N LYS A 34 10.52 -9.67 -15.09
CA LYS A 34 11.48 -10.67 -14.63
C LYS A 34 12.84 -10.41 -15.28
N GLY A 35 13.92 -10.60 -14.53
CA GLY A 35 15.27 -10.34 -14.99
C GLY A 35 15.66 -8.87 -14.89
N THR A 36 16.71 -8.47 -15.61
CA THR A 36 17.25 -7.12 -15.56
C THR A 36 16.28 -6.11 -16.17
N SER A 37 16.00 -5.04 -15.42
CA SER A 37 15.18 -3.92 -15.86
C SER A 37 16.04 -2.82 -16.50
N SER A 38 15.39 -1.74 -16.97
CA SER A 38 16.08 -0.59 -17.55
C SER A 38 17.06 0.05 -16.57
N VAL A 39 18.20 0.49 -17.06
CA VAL A 39 19.26 1.19 -16.30
C VAL A 39 18.71 2.38 -15.50
N LYS A 40 17.68 3.05 -16.00
CA LYS A 40 17.04 4.16 -15.30
C LYS A 40 16.41 3.77 -13.95
N ASN A 41 16.11 2.50 -13.74
CA ASN A 41 15.52 1.99 -12.51
C ASN A 41 16.57 1.62 -11.44
N GLY A 42 17.85 1.74 -11.77
CA GLY A 42 18.98 1.50 -10.87
C GLY A 42 19.27 0.03 -10.63
N TYR A 43 20.26 -0.22 -9.76
CA TYR A 43 20.78 -1.56 -9.48
C TYR A 43 19.77 -2.48 -8.76
N GLU A 44 18.83 -1.95 -8.05
CA GLU A 44 17.82 -2.74 -7.33
C GLU A 44 16.88 -3.52 -8.28
N ALA A 45 16.84 -3.13 -9.54
CA ALA A 45 16.02 -3.76 -10.58
C ALA A 45 16.72 -4.92 -11.32
N LEU A 46 17.90 -5.39 -10.88
CA LEU A 46 18.67 -6.45 -11.52
C LEU A 46 17.96 -7.81 -11.54
N ALA A 47 17.27 -8.15 -10.47
CA ALA A 47 16.56 -9.43 -10.35
C ALA A 47 15.09 -9.38 -10.80
N GLY A 48 14.58 -8.18 -11.04
CA GLY A 48 13.19 -7.94 -11.44
C GLY A 48 12.57 -6.72 -10.79
N GLN A 49 11.36 -6.41 -11.25
CA GLN A 49 10.64 -5.21 -10.83
C GLN A 49 9.15 -5.49 -10.75
N ILE A 50 8.52 -5.00 -9.72
CA ILE A 50 7.06 -4.92 -9.58
C ILE A 50 6.70 -3.44 -9.55
N ASN A 51 5.83 -3.00 -10.45
CA ASN A 51 5.27 -1.66 -10.45
C ASN A 51 3.75 -1.73 -10.26
N VAL A 52 3.23 -0.96 -9.32
CA VAL A 52 1.80 -0.85 -9.06
C VAL A 52 1.33 0.54 -9.47
N GLU A 53 0.28 0.60 -10.25
CA GLU A 53 -0.41 1.86 -10.55
C GLU A 53 -1.78 1.88 -9.86
N PHE A 54 -2.12 3.02 -9.27
CA PHE A 54 -3.40 3.23 -8.60
C PHE A 54 -4.44 3.80 -9.56
N LYS A 55 -5.71 3.59 -9.23
CA LYS A 55 -6.86 4.20 -9.91
C LYS A 55 -6.64 5.69 -10.14
N LYS A 56 -6.94 6.15 -11.35
CA LYS A 56 -6.76 7.56 -11.76
C LYS A 56 -8.10 8.28 -11.79
N PRO A 57 -8.21 9.50 -11.25
CA PRO A 57 -9.49 10.21 -11.13
C PRO A 57 -10.33 10.32 -12.42
N PRO A 58 -9.73 10.47 -13.64
CA PRO A 58 -10.53 10.57 -14.86
C PRO A 58 -11.25 9.29 -15.28
N THR A 59 -10.77 8.13 -14.83
CA THR A 59 -11.25 6.81 -15.26
C THR A 59 -11.84 5.98 -14.12
N ALA A 60 -11.63 6.43 -12.87
CA ALA A 60 -12.16 5.75 -11.69
C ALA A 60 -13.66 6.01 -11.53
N ASP A 61 -14.33 5.10 -10.85
CA ASP A 61 -15.73 5.25 -10.45
C ASP A 61 -15.93 6.52 -9.59
N ILE A 62 -17.12 7.10 -9.65
CA ILE A 62 -17.48 8.26 -8.82
C ILE A 62 -17.36 7.89 -7.33
N PHE A 63 -17.80 6.68 -6.97
CA PHE A 63 -17.65 6.14 -5.64
C PHE A 63 -17.56 4.62 -5.69
N SER A 64 -16.66 4.06 -4.90
CA SER A 64 -16.53 2.63 -4.69
C SER A 64 -16.23 2.36 -3.21
N ALA A 65 -16.80 1.31 -2.66
CA ALA A 65 -16.50 0.86 -1.30
C ALA A 65 -16.44 -0.68 -1.28
N ASN A 66 -15.54 -1.19 -0.46
CA ASN A 66 -15.31 -2.61 -0.28
C ASN A 66 -15.02 -2.90 1.19
N VAL A 67 -15.59 -3.99 1.71
CA VAL A 67 -15.33 -4.50 3.06
C VAL A 67 -14.96 -5.97 2.96
N PHE A 68 -13.93 -6.37 3.67
CA PHE A 68 -13.50 -7.75 3.81
C PHE A 68 -13.42 -8.13 5.29
N ALA A 69 -13.87 -9.33 5.61
CA ALA A 69 -13.72 -9.91 6.94
C ALA A 69 -13.39 -11.40 6.80
N SER A 70 -12.53 -11.91 7.66
CA SER A 70 -12.14 -13.32 7.71
C SER A 70 -12.28 -13.87 9.12
N ASP A 71 -12.51 -15.16 9.23
CA ASP A 71 -12.54 -15.91 10.48
C ASP A 71 -11.18 -15.93 11.20
N ALA A 72 -10.10 -15.73 10.45
CA ALA A 72 -8.76 -15.51 11.01
C ALA A 72 -8.58 -14.14 11.69
N GLY A 73 -9.65 -13.35 11.84
CA GLY A 73 -9.65 -12.08 12.56
C GLY A 73 -9.12 -10.89 11.78
N ARG A 74 -9.00 -11.00 10.45
CA ARG A 74 -8.66 -9.88 9.59
C ARG A 74 -9.91 -9.14 9.14
N TYR A 75 -9.88 -7.82 9.32
CA TYR A 75 -10.90 -6.91 8.83
C TYR A 75 -10.25 -5.86 7.94
N GLU A 76 -10.90 -5.52 6.84
CA GLU A 76 -10.41 -4.54 5.90
C GLU A 76 -11.57 -3.71 5.34
N GLY A 77 -11.40 -2.42 5.26
CA GLY A 77 -12.33 -1.49 4.65
C GLY A 77 -11.61 -0.57 3.66
N ASN A 78 -12.18 -0.43 2.48
CA ASN A 78 -11.70 0.46 1.44
C ASN A 78 -12.85 1.34 0.97
N ALA A 79 -12.54 2.60 0.70
CA ALA A 79 -13.44 3.52 0.01
C ALA A 79 -12.63 4.43 -0.90
N ASP A 80 -13.14 4.65 -2.08
CA ASP A 80 -12.59 5.62 -3.01
C ASP A 80 -13.69 6.44 -3.67
N ALA A 81 -13.39 7.71 -3.92
CA ALA A 81 -14.28 8.62 -4.59
C ALA A 81 -13.49 9.49 -5.56
N SER A 82 -14.05 9.71 -6.77
CA SER A 82 -13.44 10.52 -7.81
C SER A 82 -14.45 11.46 -8.40
N TRP A 83 -14.05 12.69 -8.69
CA TRP A 83 -14.91 13.68 -9.32
C TRP A 83 -14.15 14.64 -10.22
N HIS A 84 -14.83 15.12 -11.23
CA HIS A 84 -14.35 16.12 -12.15
C HIS A 84 -14.70 17.52 -11.62
N ILE A 85 -13.70 18.36 -11.45
CA ILE A 85 -13.90 19.77 -11.07
C ILE A 85 -14.27 20.56 -12.32
N ASN A 86 -13.63 20.25 -13.45
CA ASN A 86 -13.92 20.76 -14.78
C ASN A 86 -13.34 19.82 -15.84
N ASP A 87 -13.46 20.15 -17.12
CA ASP A 87 -13.02 19.34 -18.27
C ASP A 87 -11.49 19.02 -18.25
N LYS A 88 -10.70 19.81 -17.52
CA LYS A 88 -9.26 19.67 -17.46
C LYS A 88 -8.75 19.16 -16.10
N LEU A 89 -9.55 19.22 -15.05
CA LEU A 89 -9.11 18.94 -13.69
C LEU A 89 -10.03 17.93 -12.99
N SER A 90 -9.44 16.84 -12.53
CA SER A 90 -10.11 15.81 -11.74
C SER A 90 -9.35 15.53 -10.45
N THR A 91 -10.05 15.10 -9.41
CA THR A 91 -9.44 14.69 -8.14
C THR A 91 -10.05 13.38 -7.65
N GLY A 92 -9.29 12.63 -6.88
CA GLY A 92 -9.74 11.40 -6.25
C GLY A 92 -9.18 11.27 -4.83
N LEU A 93 -10.01 10.72 -3.96
CA LEU A 93 -9.67 10.37 -2.58
C LEU A 93 -9.77 8.85 -2.45
N LEU A 94 -8.71 8.23 -1.93
CA LEU A 94 -8.65 6.79 -1.64
C LEU A 94 -8.37 6.62 -0.15
N VAL A 95 -9.15 5.78 0.51
CA VAL A 95 -9.02 5.49 1.95
C VAL A 95 -8.98 3.98 2.15
N HIS A 96 -8.08 3.53 2.99
CA HIS A 96 -7.93 2.14 3.39
C HIS A 96 -7.70 2.03 4.88
N TYR A 97 -8.37 1.08 5.49
CA TYR A 97 -8.12 0.61 6.85
C TYR A 97 -8.05 -0.91 6.86
N SER A 98 -7.07 -1.46 7.53
CA SER A 98 -7.02 -2.89 7.81
C SER A 98 -6.55 -3.17 9.24
N ASN A 99 -7.06 -4.27 9.79
CA ASN A 99 -6.79 -4.70 11.13
C ASN A 99 -6.69 -6.22 11.17
N ASP A 100 -5.66 -6.74 11.83
CA ASP A 100 -5.44 -8.15 12.08
C ASP A 100 -4.97 -8.28 13.53
N LYS A 101 -5.89 -8.63 14.45
CA LYS A 101 -5.64 -8.65 15.90
C LYS A 101 -5.80 -10.03 16.54
N MET A 102 -6.10 -11.07 15.78
CA MET A 102 -6.16 -12.42 16.33
C MET A 102 -4.77 -13.06 16.31
N GLN A 103 -4.40 -13.60 17.46
CA GLN A 103 -3.16 -14.37 17.59
C GLN A 103 -3.44 -15.79 17.08
N HIS A 104 -2.60 -16.25 16.17
CA HIS A 104 -2.61 -17.59 15.62
C HIS A 104 -1.24 -18.21 15.72
N ASP A 105 -1.21 -19.43 16.24
CA ASP A 105 -0.07 -20.34 16.30
C ASP A 105 -0.57 -21.73 15.87
N GLY A 106 -0.51 -22.00 14.57
CA GLY A 106 -1.07 -23.21 13.97
C GLY A 106 -0.18 -24.43 14.09
N ASN A 107 1.10 -24.25 14.41
CA ASN A 107 2.10 -25.32 14.59
C ASN A 107 2.47 -25.53 16.06
N ASP A 108 1.89 -24.76 16.98
CA ASP A 108 2.08 -24.84 18.44
C ASP A 108 3.56 -24.68 18.87
N ASP A 109 4.28 -23.78 18.18
CA ASP A 109 5.69 -23.48 18.51
C ASP A 109 5.85 -22.29 19.48
N GLY A 110 4.74 -21.68 19.90
CA GLY A 110 4.71 -20.54 20.81
C GLY A 110 4.97 -19.20 20.14
N PHE A 111 5.02 -19.14 18.81
CA PHE A 111 5.17 -17.89 18.05
C PHE A 111 3.95 -17.61 17.17
N LEU A 112 3.71 -16.34 16.93
CA LEU A 112 2.66 -15.91 16.00
C LEU A 112 3.03 -16.28 14.57
N ASP A 113 2.18 -17.04 13.89
CA ASP A 113 2.32 -17.35 12.45
C ASP A 113 2.30 -16.10 11.59
N THR A 114 1.48 -15.11 11.98
CA THR A 114 1.37 -13.81 11.34
C THR A 114 1.41 -12.70 12.38
N PRO A 115 2.12 -11.60 12.14
CA PRO A 115 2.14 -10.49 13.07
C PRO A 115 0.76 -9.81 13.17
N LEU A 116 0.40 -9.40 14.38
CA LEU A 116 -0.74 -8.50 14.58
C LEU A 116 -0.48 -7.19 13.85
N ARG A 117 -1.49 -6.64 13.19
CA ARG A 117 -1.34 -5.45 12.35
C ARG A 117 -2.54 -4.53 12.42
N GLU A 118 -2.27 -3.24 12.40
CA GLU A 118 -3.26 -2.20 12.16
C GLU A 118 -2.68 -1.19 11.18
N GLN A 119 -3.42 -0.89 10.11
CA GLN A 119 -2.94 0.00 9.05
C GLN A 119 -4.03 0.99 8.64
N VAL A 120 -3.64 2.24 8.48
CA VAL A 120 -4.43 3.30 7.85
C VAL A 120 -3.66 3.84 6.65
N ASN A 121 -4.32 4.00 5.53
CA ASN A 121 -3.73 4.53 4.32
C ASN A 121 -4.71 5.50 3.67
N VAL A 122 -4.28 6.72 3.40
CA VAL A 122 -5.10 7.77 2.78
C VAL A 122 -4.31 8.42 1.67
N MET A 123 -4.93 8.59 0.52
CA MET A 123 -4.31 9.25 -0.63
C MET A 123 -5.32 10.20 -1.27
N ASN A 124 -4.91 11.44 -1.49
CA ASN A 124 -5.61 12.35 -2.37
C ASN A 124 -4.72 12.63 -3.58
N ARG A 125 -5.28 12.44 -4.78
CA ARG A 125 -4.55 12.67 -6.03
C ARG A 125 -5.35 13.54 -6.98
N TRP A 126 -4.62 14.25 -7.82
CA TRP A 126 -5.12 15.18 -8.81
C TRP A 126 -4.59 14.83 -10.20
N TYR A 127 -5.44 14.99 -11.19
CA TYR A 127 -5.12 14.81 -12.59
C TYR A 127 -5.48 16.08 -13.34
N HIS A 128 -4.49 16.72 -13.92
CA HIS A 128 -4.66 17.98 -14.63
C HIS A 128 -4.24 17.82 -16.09
N LYS A 129 -5.20 17.91 -16.98
CA LYS A 129 -5.03 17.82 -18.43
C LYS A 129 -4.79 19.21 -18.99
N LEU A 130 -3.55 19.49 -19.35
CA LEU A 130 -3.15 20.72 -20.01
C LEU A 130 -3.08 20.51 -21.53
N ASP A 131 -2.92 21.58 -22.31
CA ASP A 131 -3.01 21.50 -23.78
C ASP A 131 -1.86 20.65 -24.37
N LYS A 132 -0.64 20.74 -23.81
CA LYS A 132 0.55 20.04 -24.30
C LYS A 132 0.97 18.85 -23.44
N TYR A 133 0.55 18.79 -22.18
CA TYR A 133 0.97 17.76 -21.25
C TYR A 133 -0.12 17.44 -20.24
N VAL A 134 0.09 16.33 -19.54
CA VAL A 134 -0.72 15.90 -18.40
C VAL A 134 0.13 16.00 -17.15
N ALA A 135 -0.38 16.68 -16.13
CA ALA A 135 0.23 16.71 -14.81
C ALA A 135 -0.58 15.86 -13.80
N GLN A 136 0.09 15.07 -13.03
CA GLN A 136 -0.49 14.33 -11.91
C GLN A 136 0.29 14.69 -10.65
N TYR A 137 -0.42 14.92 -9.56
CA TYR A 137 0.18 15.21 -8.26
C TYR A 137 -0.74 14.73 -7.15
N GLY A 138 -0.17 14.50 -5.99
CA GLY A 138 -0.96 14.06 -4.86
C GLY A 138 -0.15 13.93 -3.58
N VAL A 139 -0.90 13.68 -2.53
CA VAL A 139 -0.39 13.41 -1.20
C VAL A 139 -0.89 12.05 -0.74
N ARG A 140 -0.05 11.33 -0.02
CA ARG A 140 -0.38 10.07 0.62
C ARG A 140 0.12 10.06 2.04
N TYR A 141 -0.66 9.50 2.93
CA TYR A 141 -0.26 9.21 4.30
C TYR A 141 -0.50 7.73 4.60
N LEU A 142 0.47 7.09 5.21
CA LEU A 142 0.44 5.72 5.69
C LEU A 142 0.84 5.70 7.17
N HIS A 143 0.02 5.06 7.98
CA HIS A 143 0.37 4.63 9.32
C HIS A 143 0.17 3.13 9.45
N GLU A 144 1.17 2.43 9.98
CA GLU A 144 1.04 1.02 10.34
C GLU A 144 1.70 0.74 11.68
N SER A 145 1.02 -0.01 12.52
CA SER A 145 1.56 -0.66 13.72
C SER A 145 1.53 -2.17 13.52
N ARG A 146 2.66 -2.81 13.78
CA ARG A 146 2.84 -4.25 13.59
C ARG A 146 3.53 -4.84 14.81
N THR A 147 3.00 -5.96 15.33
CA THR A 147 3.56 -6.67 16.47
C THR A 147 3.72 -8.15 16.13
N GLY A 148 4.95 -8.64 16.13
CA GLY A 148 5.30 -10.05 15.99
C GLY A 148 5.94 -10.59 17.25
N GLY A 149 6.17 -11.90 17.31
CA GLY A 149 6.83 -12.59 18.41
C GLY A 149 5.99 -13.70 19.02
N GLN A 150 6.12 -13.93 20.33
CA GLN A 150 5.48 -15.05 21.00
C GLN A 150 3.96 -14.88 21.17
N ASP A 151 3.23 -15.99 21.01
CA ASP A 151 1.79 -16.06 21.27
C ASP A 151 1.53 -16.11 22.77
N THR A 152 1.00 -15.03 23.33
CA THR A 152 0.66 -14.90 24.75
C THR A 152 -0.79 -15.26 25.06
N LYS A 153 -1.57 -15.63 24.04
CA LYS A 153 -2.97 -16.04 24.24
C LYS A 153 -3.08 -17.53 24.56
N HIS A 154 -2.26 -18.33 23.91
CA HIS A 154 -2.30 -19.80 24.04
C HIS A 154 -1.18 -20.35 24.91
N HIS A 155 -0.12 -19.56 25.15
CA HIS A 155 1.03 -19.93 25.95
C HIS A 155 1.28 -18.94 27.09
N ASP A 156 1.67 -19.45 28.26
CA ASP A 156 1.98 -18.64 29.45
C ASP A 156 3.49 -18.36 29.54
N PHE A 157 3.88 -17.17 29.11
CA PHE A 157 5.25 -16.68 29.16
C PHE A 157 5.41 -15.62 30.25
N THR A 158 6.40 -15.75 31.11
CA THR A 158 6.70 -14.76 32.16
C THR A 158 7.20 -13.43 31.54
N ASP A 159 7.98 -13.50 30.46
CA ASP A 159 8.50 -12.34 29.73
C ASP A 159 8.53 -12.65 28.21
N PRO A 160 7.42 -12.44 27.52
CA PRO A 160 7.31 -12.84 26.12
C PRO A 160 8.16 -11.95 25.20
N TYR A 161 8.92 -12.58 24.32
CA TYR A 161 9.65 -11.88 23.28
C TYR A 161 8.68 -11.28 22.25
N ARG A 162 8.76 -9.97 22.02
CA ARG A 162 7.94 -9.25 21.04
C ARG A 162 8.74 -8.21 20.27
N ILE A 163 8.41 -8.06 19.01
CA ILE A 163 8.93 -7.02 18.11
C ILE A 163 7.78 -6.10 17.75
N HIS A 164 7.96 -4.81 17.99
CA HIS A 164 7.00 -3.78 17.58
C HIS A 164 7.60 -2.92 16.46
N LEU A 165 6.91 -2.83 15.35
CA LEU A 165 7.27 -2.00 14.21
C LEU A 165 6.17 -0.94 14.00
N ASN A 166 6.56 0.33 14.03
CA ASN A 166 5.68 1.43 13.73
C ASN A 166 6.19 2.17 12.50
N THR A 167 5.37 2.25 11.49
CA THR A 167 5.67 2.93 10.23
C THR A 167 4.76 4.13 10.08
N ASN A 168 5.35 5.31 9.92
CA ASN A 168 4.65 6.54 9.55
C ASN A 168 5.30 7.09 8.29
N ARG A 169 4.50 7.31 7.25
CA ARG A 169 5.01 7.80 5.99
C ARG A 169 4.07 8.84 5.39
N ALA A 170 4.62 10.01 5.09
CA ALA A 170 3.97 11.04 4.29
C ALA A 170 4.70 11.14 2.94
N GLU A 171 3.95 11.16 1.86
CA GLU A 171 4.48 11.22 0.49
C GLU A 171 3.83 12.36 -0.26
N LEU A 172 4.66 13.09 -1.00
CA LEU A 172 4.23 13.99 -2.06
C LEU A 172 4.78 13.46 -3.37
N PHE A 173 3.96 13.42 -4.39
CA PHE A 173 4.43 13.04 -5.72
C PHE A 173 3.91 14.02 -6.77
N THR A 174 4.69 14.19 -7.81
CA THR A 174 4.30 14.87 -9.04
C THR A 174 4.86 14.13 -10.23
N LYS A 175 4.08 13.99 -11.28
CA LYS A 175 4.51 13.36 -12.53
C LYS A 175 3.90 14.12 -13.70
N GLN A 176 4.70 14.32 -14.71
CA GLN A 176 4.30 15.02 -15.94
C GLN A 176 4.65 14.14 -17.14
N ALA A 177 3.75 14.08 -18.10
CA ALA A 177 3.96 13.40 -19.38
C ALA A 177 3.49 14.28 -20.51
N ASP A 178 4.23 14.26 -21.63
CA ASP A 178 3.80 14.86 -22.89
C ASP A 178 2.57 14.12 -23.42
N ARG A 179 1.73 14.85 -24.13
CA ARG A 179 0.48 14.36 -24.67
C ARG A 179 0.59 14.05 -26.15
#